data_6fb040e354ed077531522b3899a2d80c
#
_entry.id   6fb040e354ed077531522b3899a2d80c
#
_cell.length_a   1.000
_cell.length_b   1.000
_cell.length_c   1.000
_cell.angle_alpha   90.00
_cell.angle_beta   90.00
_cell.angle_gamma   90.00
#
_symmetry.space_group_name_H-M   'P 1'
#
loop_
_entity.id
_entity.type
_entity.pdbx_description
1 polymer ?
#
loop_
_entity_poly.entity_id
_entity_poly.type
_entity_poly.pdbx_seq_one_letter_code
_entity_poly.pdbx_strand_id
1 'polypeptide(L)'
;AHRHERRGLRGTVQPPAFMPVGTYGTVKGVLPEQIRALGAEIILGNTFHLYLRPGLEVIGDHGGLHGFCRWNGPILTDSGGFQVFSLAHRRKITEQGVTFASPTDGARVFLGPEESMKIQKVLDSDVVMIFDECTPYPATEDVARRSMELSLRWARRSRDAHDALGNDAALFGIVQGGVHTDLRSRSAEGLQQIGFDGYAIGGLAVGEPEHERNAMLEHM
;
A
#
# COMPACT_ATOMS: atom_id res chain seq x y z
N ALA A 1 -3.72 25.61 12.10
CA ALA A 1 -2.95 24.44 11.66
C ALA A 1 -2.43 23.76 12.94
N HIS A 2 -3.13 22.78 13.46
CA HIS A 2 -2.64 21.95 14.55
C HIS A 2 -1.75 20.87 13.95
N ARG A 3 -0.44 21.01 14.07
CA ARG A 3 0.51 19.91 13.98
C ARG A 3 0.20 19.00 15.18
N HIS A 4 -0.53 17.90 14.95
CA HIS A 4 -0.43 16.77 15.86
C HIS A 4 0.97 16.20 15.69
N GLU A 5 1.80 16.33 16.72
CA GLU A 5 3.02 15.53 16.86
C GLU A 5 2.56 14.07 16.98
N ARG A 6 2.53 13.35 15.84
CA ARG A 6 2.31 11.91 15.84
C ARG A 6 3.59 11.25 16.33
N ARG A 7 3.52 10.55 17.45
CA ARG A 7 4.49 9.55 17.82
C ARG A 7 4.43 8.47 16.77
N GLY A 8 5.42 8.36 15.89
CA GLY A 8 5.28 7.24 15.00
C GLY A 8 6.37 7.03 13.96
N LEU A 9 6.98 8.02 13.41
CA LEU A 9 8.06 7.79 12.46
C LEU A 9 9.36 7.50 13.21
N ARG A 10 9.89 6.28 13.03
CA ARG A 10 11.20 5.86 13.59
C ARG A 10 12.36 6.50 12.85
N GLY A 11 12.22 7.76 12.44
CA GLY A 11 13.24 8.53 11.76
C GLY A 11 12.67 9.60 10.83
N THR A 12 13.57 10.28 10.13
CA THR A 12 13.25 11.29 9.12
C THR A 12 13.67 10.77 7.75
N VAL A 13 12.86 11.03 6.74
CA VAL A 13 13.16 10.74 5.35
C VAL A 13 13.30 12.05 4.59
N GLN A 14 14.42 12.25 3.91
CA GLN A 14 14.70 13.45 3.12
C GLN A 14 14.35 13.20 1.65
N PRO A 15 13.28 13.84 1.11
CA PRO A 15 12.96 13.71 -0.31
C PRO A 15 13.97 14.44 -1.20
N PRO A 16 14.23 13.92 -2.41
CA PRO A 16 13.72 12.66 -2.94
C PRO A 16 14.40 11.45 -2.33
N ALA A 17 13.62 10.43 -1.96
CA ALA A 17 14.14 9.20 -1.37
C ALA A 17 13.68 7.98 -2.17
N PHE A 18 14.60 7.05 -2.43
CA PHE A 18 14.29 5.74 -2.97
C PHE A 18 14.01 4.76 -1.82
N MET A 19 12.94 3.98 -1.96
CA MET A 19 12.58 2.95 -0.99
C MET A 19 12.99 1.56 -1.52
N PRO A 20 14.09 0.96 -1.05
CA PRO A 20 14.42 -0.42 -1.39
C PRO A 20 13.29 -1.36 -0.97
N VAL A 21 12.93 -2.30 -1.87
CA VAL A 21 11.83 -3.23 -1.63
C VAL A 21 12.32 -4.44 -0.86
N GLY A 22 11.80 -4.58 0.36
CA GLY A 22 11.99 -5.73 1.24
C GLY A 22 10.75 -6.61 1.26
N THR A 23 10.49 -7.38 0.21
CA THR A 23 9.25 -8.15 0.00
C THR A 23 8.83 -8.99 1.21
N TYR A 24 9.77 -9.67 1.86
CA TYR A 24 9.55 -10.48 3.06
C TYR A 24 10.23 -9.88 4.31
N GLY A 25 10.24 -8.56 4.42
CA GLY A 25 10.98 -7.85 5.47
C GLY A 25 12.50 -7.81 5.22
N THR A 26 12.97 -8.19 4.04
CA THR A 26 14.38 -8.15 3.67
C THR A 26 14.55 -7.77 2.20
N VAL A 27 15.53 -6.94 1.91
CA VAL A 27 16.01 -6.69 0.55
C VAL A 27 16.86 -7.89 0.15
N LYS A 28 16.43 -8.60 -0.89
CA LYS A 28 17.01 -9.89 -1.27
C LYS A 28 18.51 -9.82 -1.54
N GLY A 29 19.28 -10.57 -0.78
CA GLY A 29 20.73 -10.67 -0.94
C GLY A 29 21.54 -9.51 -0.35
N VAL A 30 20.90 -8.59 0.39
CA VAL A 30 21.56 -7.43 0.99
C VAL A 30 21.20 -7.34 2.49
N LEU A 31 22.21 -7.20 3.34
CA LEU A 31 21.99 -7.04 4.79
C LEU A 31 21.42 -5.65 5.12
N PRO A 32 20.63 -5.49 6.19
CA PRO A 32 20.08 -4.20 6.60
C PRO A 32 21.15 -3.12 6.81
N GLU A 33 22.31 -3.49 7.36
CA GLU A 33 23.44 -2.59 7.58
C GLU A 33 24.02 -2.07 6.24
N GLN A 34 24.06 -2.92 5.22
CA GLN A 34 24.54 -2.54 3.89
C GLN A 34 23.55 -1.57 3.21
N ILE A 35 22.23 -1.84 3.33
CA ILE A 35 21.18 -0.95 2.80
C ILE A 35 21.31 0.44 3.43
N ARG A 36 21.55 0.50 4.74
CA ARG A 36 21.78 1.76 5.45
C ARG A 36 23.05 2.45 5.00
N ALA A 37 24.14 1.70 4.84
CA ALA A 37 25.43 2.25 4.37
C ALA A 37 25.34 2.83 2.95
N LEU A 38 24.40 2.33 2.13
CA LEU A 38 24.07 2.87 0.80
C LEU A 38 23.19 4.14 0.85
N GLY A 39 22.82 4.60 2.06
CA GLY A 39 22.05 5.84 2.25
C GLY A 39 20.53 5.67 2.21
N ALA A 40 20.00 4.44 2.23
CA ALA A 40 18.56 4.26 2.34
C ALA A 40 18.04 4.67 3.71
N GLU A 41 17.07 5.57 3.74
CA GLU A 41 16.44 6.07 4.97
C GLU A 41 15.14 5.34 5.31
N ILE A 42 14.49 4.73 4.32
CA ILE A 42 13.21 4.01 4.42
C ILE A 42 13.25 2.75 3.56
N ILE A 43 12.56 1.70 3.99
CA ILE A 43 12.35 0.48 3.19
C ILE A 43 10.86 0.22 2.99
N LEU A 44 10.52 -0.59 1.97
CA LEU A 44 9.15 -0.99 1.68
C LEU A 44 8.98 -2.49 1.96
N GLY A 45 7.95 -2.85 2.73
CA GLY A 45 7.50 -4.23 2.94
C GLY A 45 6.20 -4.52 2.18
N ASN A 46 6.07 -5.74 1.63
CA ASN A 46 4.85 -6.12 0.92
C ASN A 46 3.88 -6.88 1.84
N THR A 47 2.79 -6.24 2.20
CA THR A 47 1.76 -6.75 3.12
C THR A 47 1.23 -8.12 2.72
N PHE A 48 0.90 -8.32 1.45
CA PHE A 48 0.41 -9.60 0.93
C PHE A 48 1.38 -10.76 1.19
N HIS A 49 2.64 -10.56 0.87
CA HIS A 49 3.67 -11.60 1.03
C HIS A 49 3.94 -11.90 2.50
N LEU A 50 4.05 -10.87 3.34
CA LEU A 50 4.29 -10.99 4.77
C LEU A 50 3.12 -11.67 5.50
N TYR A 51 1.88 -11.37 5.09
CA TYR A 51 0.68 -12.01 5.60
C TYR A 51 0.64 -13.51 5.31
N LEU A 52 0.97 -13.91 4.07
CA LEU A 52 0.96 -15.32 3.68
C LEU A 52 2.17 -16.07 4.26
N ARG A 53 3.34 -15.42 4.33
CA ARG A 53 4.56 -16.03 4.84
C ARG A 53 5.57 -14.95 5.28
N PRO A 54 6.09 -14.96 6.52
CA PRO A 54 5.95 -16.03 7.54
C PRO A 54 4.61 -16.04 8.27
N GLY A 55 3.73 -15.05 8.07
CA GLY A 55 2.46 -14.89 8.75
C GLY A 55 2.54 -13.92 9.93
N LEU A 56 1.37 -13.47 10.37
CA LEU A 56 1.25 -12.39 11.35
C LEU A 56 1.68 -12.81 12.76
N GLU A 57 1.48 -14.07 13.13
CA GLU A 57 1.88 -14.59 14.43
C GLU A 57 3.40 -14.46 14.60
N VAL A 58 4.17 -14.95 13.64
CA VAL A 58 5.64 -14.88 13.66
C VAL A 58 6.12 -13.43 13.72
N ILE A 59 5.56 -12.53 12.90
CA ILE A 59 5.97 -11.12 12.88
C ILE A 59 5.58 -10.43 14.19
N GLY A 60 4.39 -10.70 14.73
CA GLY A 60 3.92 -10.14 15.99
C GLY A 60 4.80 -10.55 17.17
N ASP A 61 5.22 -11.82 17.24
CA ASP A 61 6.12 -12.35 18.26
C ASP A 61 7.51 -11.68 18.24
N HIS A 62 7.92 -11.16 17.10
CA HIS A 62 9.16 -10.37 16.96
C HIS A 62 8.96 -8.86 17.25
N GLY A 63 7.76 -8.42 17.66
CA GLY A 63 7.45 -7.02 17.93
C GLY A 63 7.28 -6.20 16.63
N GLY A 64 6.68 -6.79 15.61
CA GLY A 64 6.44 -6.17 14.31
C GLY A 64 7.62 -6.33 13.34
N LEU A 65 7.49 -5.68 12.17
CA LEU A 65 8.50 -5.77 11.10
C LEU A 65 9.87 -5.24 11.53
N HIS A 66 9.94 -4.18 12.31
CA HIS A 66 11.20 -3.60 12.75
C HIS A 66 12.07 -4.62 13.52
N GLY A 67 11.47 -5.34 14.45
CA GLY A 67 12.14 -6.42 15.17
C GLY A 67 12.45 -7.62 14.26
N PHE A 68 11.51 -8.01 13.43
CA PHE A 68 11.65 -9.15 12.53
C PHE A 68 12.77 -8.96 11.49
N CYS A 69 12.87 -7.81 10.85
CA CYS A 69 13.88 -7.53 9.83
C CYS A 69 15.12 -6.76 10.35
N ARG A 70 15.17 -6.44 11.65
CA ARG A 70 16.25 -5.67 12.29
C ARG A 70 16.52 -4.34 11.61
N TRP A 71 15.45 -3.67 11.18
CA TRP A 71 15.52 -2.35 10.58
C TRP A 71 15.02 -1.28 11.55
N ASN A 72 15.86 -0.30 11.90
CA ASN A 72 15.54 0.73 12.88
C ASN A 72 15.06 2.05 12.25
N GLY A 73 15.06 2.17 10.92
CA GLY A 73 14.51 3.32 10.19
C GLY A 73 13.05 3.14 9.86
N PRO A 74 12.39 4.13 9.22
CA PRO A 74 11.03 4.02 8.76
C PRO A 74 10.78 2.83 7.83
N ILE A 75 9.59 2.23 7.94
CA ILE A 75 9.09 1.19 7.05
C ILE A 75 7.74 1.66 6.49
N LEU A 76 7.59 1.57 5.17
CA LEU A 76 6.29 1.65 4.50
C LEU A 76 5.81 0.25 4.17
N THR A 77 4.54 -0.07 4.45
CA THR A 77 3.89 -1.27 3.92
C THR A 77 2.85 -0.89 2.88
N ASP A 78 2.84 -1.62 1.76
CA ASP A 78 1.77 -1.50 0.77
C ASP A 78 0.44 -2.07 1.30
N SER A 79 -0.65 -1.87 0.55
CA SER A 79 -1.98 -2.38 0.94
C SER A 79 -2.14 -3.90 0.77
N GLY A 80 -1.27 -4.54 -0.02
CA GLY A 80 -1.44 -5.90 -0.53
C GLY A 80 -2.37 -6.00 -1.74
N GLY A 81 -3.06 -4.93 -2.12
CA GLY A 81 -4.02 -4.92 -3.24
C GLY A 81 -3.37 -5.28 -4.57
N PHE A 82 -2.29 -4.63 -4.94
CA PHE A 82 -1.60 -4.88 -6.22
C PHE A 82 -1.19 -6.35 -6.39
N GLN A 83 -0.65 -7.00 -5.35
CA GLN A 83 -0.23 -8.40 -5.42
C GLN A 83 -1.42 -9.33 -5.58
N VAL A 84 -2.55 -9.04 -4.95
CA VAL A 84 -3.81 -9.78 -5.17
C VAL A 84 -4.24 -9.64 -6.63
N PHE A 85 -4.10 -8.45 -7.24
CA PHE A 85 -4.45 -8.24 -8.65
C PHE A 85 -3.46 -8.88 -9.62
N SER A 86 -2.18 -8.87 -9.33
CA SER A 86 -1.13 -9.35 -10.24
C SER A 86 -0.84 -10.85 -10.11
N LEU A 87 -0.90 -11.42 -8.90
CA LEU A 87 -0.44 -12.79 -8.61
C LEU A 87 -1.57 -13.78 -8.34
N ALA A 88 -2.76 -13.32 -7.93
CA ALA A 88 -3.83 -14.23 -7.55
C ALA A 88 -4.61 -14.72 -8.77
N HIS A 89 -4.40 -15.99 -9.14
CA HIS A 89 -5.27 -16.70 -10.06
C HIS A 89 -6.64 -16.95 -9.39
N ARG A 90 -7.74 -16.81 -10.17
CA ARG A 90 -9.12 -17.02 -9.67
C ARG A 90 -9.53 -16.08 -8.54
N ARG A 91 -9.34 -14.79 -8.74
CA ARG A 91 -9.84 -13.76 -7.81
C ARG A 91 -11.28 -13.37 -8.12
N LYS A 92 -12.03 -13.07 -7.06
CA LYS A 92 -13.38 -12.47 -7.15
C LYS A 92 -13.37 -11.15 -6.40
N ILE A 93 -13.57 -10.05 -7.12
CA ILE A 93 -13.68 -8.69 -6.56
C ILE A 93 -15.15 -8.43 -6.26
N THR A 94 -15.42 -7.85 -5.11
CA THR A 94 -16.75 -7.42 -4.67
C THR A 94 -16.63 -6.09 -3.93
N GLU A 95 -17.73 -5.45 -3.59
CA GLU A 95 -17.74 -4.26 -2.74
C GLU A 95 -17.03 -4.48 -1.38
N GLN A 96 -17.11 -5.69 -0.82
CA GLN A 96 -16.52 -6.03 0.46
C GLN A 96 -14.99 -6.13 0.41
N GLY A 97 -14.45 -6.62 -0.71
CA GLY A 97 -13.03 -6.90 -0.88
C GLY A 97 -12.81 -7.98 -1.95
N VAL A 98 -11.67 -8.64 -1.87
CA VAL A 98 -11.22 -9.64 -2.85
C VAL A 98 -11.07 -11.00 -2.20
N THR A 99 -11.71 -12.01 -2.78
CA THR A 99 -11.46 -13.42 -2.45
C THR A 99 -10.57 -14.05 -3.51
N PHE A 100 -9.55 -14.77 -3.11
CA PHE A 100 -8.59 -15.41 -4.02
C PHE A 100 -8.04 -16.71 -3.44
N ALA A 101 -7.37 -17.49 -4.29
CA ALA A 101 -6.61 -18.67 -3.87
C ALA A 101 -5.17 -18.25 -3.54
N SER A 102 -4.70 -18.59 -2.34
CA SER A 102 -3.32 -18.35 -1.92
C SER A 102 -2.33 -19.02 -2.88
N PRO A 103 -1.32 -18.30 -3.37
CA PRO A 103 -0.33 -18.88 -4.27
C PRO A 103 0.62 -19.86 -3.57
N THR A 104 0.62 -19.91 -2.23
CA THR A 104 1.51 -20.78 -1.46
C THR A 104 0.95 -22.18 -1.22
N ASP A 105 -0.36 -22.29 -0.95
CA ASP A 105 -1.02 -23.52 -0.57
C ASP A 105 -2.40 -23.74 -1.20
N GLY A 106 -2.86 -22.77 -2.00
CA GLY A 106 -4.18 -22.83 -2.64
C GLY A 106 -5.37 -22.55 -1.70
N ALA A 107 -5.13 -22.25 -0.43
CA ALA A 107 -6.18 -21.93 0.52
C ALA A 107 -6.98 -20.69 0.09
N ARG A 108 -8.28 -20.70 0.39
CA ARG A 108 -9.13 -19.53 0.10
C ARG A 108 -8.84 -18.43 1.11
N VAL A 109 -8.43 -17.26 0.58
CA VAL A 109 -8.11 -16.06 1.37
C VAL A 109 -9.06 -14.94 0.97
N PHE A 110 -9.48 -14.15 1.95
CA PHE A 110 -10.19 -12.90 1.76
C PHE A 110 -9.32 -11.74 2.23
N LEU A 111 -9.28 -10.67 1.46
CA LEU A 111 -8.60 -9.43 1.80
C LEU A 111 -9.48 -8.25 1.39
N GLY A 112 -9.72 -7.35 2.32
CA GLY A 112 -10.46 -6.12 2.12
C GLY A 112 -9.84 -4.98 2.91
N PRO A 113 -10.47 -3.79 2.89
CA PRO A 113 -9.97 -2.62 3.60
C PRO A 113 -9.67 -2.88 5.08
N GLU A 114 -10.61 -3.48 5.79
CA GLU A 114 -10.49 -3.74 7.22
C GLU A 114 -9.42 -4.78 7.53
N GLU A 115 -9.33 -5.84 6.72
CA GLU A 115 -8.30 -6.88 6.85
C GLU A 115 -6.92 -6.31 6.59
N SER A 116 -6.76 -5.51 5.53
CA SER A 116 -5.48 -4.85 5.21
C SER A 116 -5.02 -3.94 6.36
N MET A 117 -5.92 -3.15 6.95
CA MET A 117 -5.57 -2.30 8.09
C MET A 117 -5.17 -3.11 9.33
N LYS A 118 -5.86 -4.21 9.63
CA LYS A 118 -5.48 -5.13 10.74
C LYS A 118 -4.12 -5.76 10.51
N ILE A 119 -3.85 -6.21 9.28
CA ILE A 119 -2.56 -6.80 8.92
C ILE A 119 -1.45 -5.77 9.10
N GLN A 120 -1.59 -4.58 8.53
CA GLN A 120 -0.58 -3.53 8.62
C GLN A 120 -0.38 -3.02 10.06
N LYS A 121 -1.42 -3.09 10.93
CA LYS A 121 -1.28 -2.81 12.36
C LYS A 121 -0.36 -3.83 13.05
N VAL A 122 -0.48 -5.12 12.73
CA VAL A 122 0.40 -6.17 13.28
C VAL A 122 1.82 -6.04 12.73
N LEU A 123 1.96 -5.65 11.45
CA LEU A 123 3.26 -5.37 10.84
C LEU A 123 4.00 -4.21 11.52
N ASP A 124 3.27 -3.30 12.19
CA ASP A 124 3.80 -2.14 12.93
C ASP A 124 4.72 -1.26 12.07
N SER A 125 4.32 -1.03 10.81
CA SER A 125 5.01 -0.11 9.90
C SER A 125 4.69 1.35 10.22
N ASP A 126 5.59 2.27 9.83
CA ASP A 126 5.43 3.71 10.09
C ASP A 126 4.49 4.40 9.10
N VAL A 127 4.46 3.90 7.87
CA VAL A 127 3.55 4.36 6.80
C VAL A 127 2.76 3.17 6.29
N VAL A 128 1.44 3.30 6.29
CA VAL A 128 0.51 2.27 5.81
C VAL A 128 -0.33 2.82 4.66
N MET A 129 -0.72 1.95 3.74
CA MET A 129 -1.46 2.32 2.54
C MET A 129 -2.90 1.83 2.62
N ILE A 130 -3.86 2.63 2.12
CA ILE A 130 -5.25 2.17 1.97
C ILE A 130 -5.33 0.95 1.05
N PHE A 131 -6.37 0.12 1.23
CA PHE A 131 -6.66 -0.94 0.28
C PHE A 131 -7.33 -0.36 -0.97
N ASP A 132 -6.81 -0.69 -2.16
CA ASP A 132 -7.23 -0.12 -3.43
C ASP A 132 -7.34 -1.18 -4.53
N GLU A 133 -8.06 -0.87 -5.60
CA GLU A 133 -8.11 -1.67 -6.81
C GLU A 133 -7.20 -1.06 -7.87
N CYS A 134 -6.14 -1.77 -8.23
CA CYS A 134 -5.27 -1.39 -9.34
C CYS A 134 -5.94 -1.76 -10.68
N THR A 135 -6.35 -0.75 -11.44
CA THR A 135 -6.95 -0.94 -12.76
C THR A 135 -5.90 -1.53 -13.73
N PRO A 136 -6.20 -2.62 -14.46
CA PRO A 136 -5.30 -3.15 -15.47
C PRO A 136 -5.14 -2.18 -16.65
N TYR A 137 -4.01 -2.26 -17.36
CA TYR A 137 -3.81 -1.55 -18.62
C TYR A 137 -3.74 -2.55 -19.78
N PRO A 138 -4.39 -2.28 -20.95
CA PRO A 138 -5.29 -1.14 -21.17
C PRO A 138 -6.67 -1.35 -20.52
N ALA A 139 -7.32 -0.24 -20.15
CA ALA A 139 -8.69 -0.25 -19.67
C ALA A 139 -9.49 0.88 -20.34
N THR A 140 -10.78 0.62 -20.62
CA THR A 140 -11.67 1.70 -21.04
C THR A 140 -11.92 2.67 -19.90
N GLU A 141 -12.26 3.92 -20.20
CA GLU A 141 -12.59 4.93 -19.19
C GLU A 141 -13.68 4.44 -18.22
N ASP A 142 -14.69 3.74 -18.71
CA ASP A 142 -15.78 3.20 -17.88
C ASP A 142 -15.28 2.13 -16.89
N VAL A 143 -14.34 1.29 -17.29
CA VAL A 143 -13.68 0.31 -16.38
C VAL A 143 -12.83 1.04 -15.36
N ALA A 144 -12.01 1.99 -15.80
CA ALA A 144 -11.16 2.79 -14.91
C ALA A 144 -11.98 3.61 -13.90
N ARG A 145 -13.11 4.16 -14.33
CA ARG A 145 -14.03 4.91 -13.46
C ARG A 145 -14.63 4.03 -12.37
N ARG A 146 -15.18 2.85 -12.72
CA ARG A 146 -15.74 1.91 -11.73
C ARG A 146 -14.70 1.44 -10.71
N SER A 147 -13.50 1.13 -11.18
CA SER A 147 -12.37 0.75 -10.32
C SER A 147 -11.96 1.89 -9.38
N MET A 148 -11.82 3.09 -9.89
CA MET A 148 -11.51 4.29 -9.10
C MET A 148 -12.58 4.58 -8.03
N GLU A 149 -13.87 4.49 -8.40
CA GLU A 149 -14.98 4.69 -7.46
C GLU A 149 -15.02 3.62 -6.37
N LEU A 150 -14.72 2.36 -6.70
CA LEU A 150 -14.56 1.28 -5.71
C LEU A 150 -13.39 1.58 -4.76
N SER A 151 -12.24 2.00 -5.31
CA SER A 151 -11.07 2.39 -4.52
C SER A 151 -11.37 3.54 -3.56
N LEU A 152 -12.18 4.54 -3.95
CA LEU A 152 -12.61 5.62 -3.05
C LEU A 152 -13.50 5.11 -1.90
N ARG A 153 -14.42 4.18 -2.17
CA ARG A 153 -15.24 3.57 -1.09
C ARG A 153 -14.38 2.74 -0.15
N TRP A 154 -13.43 1.98 -0.69
CA TRP A 154 -12.45 1.24 0.10
C TRP A 154 -11.50 2.15 0.88
N ALA A 155 -11.13 3.30 0.32
CA ALA A 155 -10.34 4.32 1.01
C ALA A 155 -11.03 4.83 2.27
N ARG A 156 -12.35 5.13 2.20
CA ARG A 156 -13.15 5.52 3.37
C ARG A 156 -13.14 4.41 4.43
N ARG A 157 -13.43 3.18 4.04
CA ARG A 157 -13.41 2.02 4.96
C ARG A 157 -12.03 1.78 5.58
N SER A 158 -10.94 1.96 4.80
CA SER A 158 -9.57 1.87 5.31
C SER A 158 -9.30 2.95 6.37
N ARG A 159 -9.74 4.21 6.13
CA ARG A 159 -9.62 5.29 7.09
C ARG A 159 -10.36 4.97 8.40
N ASP A 160 -11.62 4.57 8.28
CA ASP A 160 -12.46 4.24 9.44
C ASP A 160 -11.87 3.07 10.24
N ALA A 161 -11.38 2.03 9.56
CA ALA A 161 -10.73 0.88 10.21
C ALA A 161 -9.40 1.25 10.89
N HIS A 162 -8.59 2.07 10.23
CA HIS A 162 -7.32 2.56 10.80
C HIS A 162 -7.55 3.34 12.09
N ASP A 163 -8.54 4.24 12.10
CA ASP A 163 -8.91 5.04 13.28
C ASP A 163 -9.47 4.16 14.41
N ALA A 164 -10.35 3.20 14.07
CA ALA A 164 -10.92 2.27 15.03
C ALA A 164 -9.88 1.35 15.69
N LEU A 165 -8.80 1.03 14.96
CA LEU A 165 -7.69 0.23 15.49
C LEU A 165 -6.72 1.05 16.36
N GLY A 166 -6.89 2.36 16.45
CA GLY A 166 -5.93 3.23 17.14
C GLY A 166 -4.52 3.07 16.57
N ASN A 167 -4.39 3.01 15.25
CA ASN A 167 -3.09 2.89 14.60
C ASN A 167 -2.42 4.26 14.51
N ASP A 168 -1.21 4.40 15.04
CA ASP A 168 -0.45 5.66 15.03
C ASP A 168 0.37 5.87 13.74
N ALA A 169 0.44 4.87 12.85
CA ALA A 169 1.12 4.96 11.57
C ALA A 169 0.48 6.05 10.68
N ALA A 170 1.27 6.67 9.82
CA ALA A 170 0.76 7.59 8.81
C ALA A 170 -0.01 6.80 7.75
N LEU A 171 -1.30 7.12 7.54
CA LEU A 171 -2.13 6.47 6.52
C LEU A 171 -2.11 7.28 5.22
N PHE A 172 -1.72 6.64 4.11
CA PHE A 172 -1.65 7.26 2.80
C PHE A 172 -2.80 6.80 1.90
N GLY A 173 -3.44 7.79 1.25
CA GLY A 173 -4.40 7.56 0.16
C GLY A 173 -3.69 7.21 -1.13
N ILE A 174 -4.35 6.42 -2.00
CA ILE A 174 -3.81 6.03 -3.30
C ILE A 174 -4.72 6.56 -4.40
N VAL A 175 -4.20 7.47 -5.23
CA VAL A 175 -4.91 8.03 -6.37
C VAL A 175 -4.97 7.00 -7.49
N GLN A 176 -6.18 6.64 -7.92
CA GLN A 176 -6.46 5.76 -9.04
C GLN A 176 -7.13 6.53 -10.19
N GLY A 177 -7.38 5.89 -11.34
CA GLY A 177 -8.02 6.51 -12.51
C GLY A 177 -7.37 6.13 -13.84
N GLY A 178 -6.42 5.17 -13.84
CA GLY A 178 -5.71 4.74 -15.04
C GLY A 178 -4.99 5.89 -15.73
N VAL A 179 -5.12 5.99 -17.04
CA VAL A 179 -4.53 7.05 -17.89
C VAL A 179 -5.57 8.13 -18.24
N HIS A 180 -6.55 8.37 -17.36
CA HIS A 180 -7.61 9.36 -17.57
C HIS A 180 -7.49 10.50 -16.56
N THR A 181 -7.12 11.69 -17.02
CA THR A 181 -6.84 12.87 -16.18
C THR A 181 -8.01 13.26 -15.29
N ASP A 182 -9.24 13.29 -15.85
CA ASP A 182 -10.45 13.65 -15.09
C ASP A 182 -10.75 12.68 -13.96
N LEU A 183 -10.51 11.37 -14.19
CA LEU A 183 -10.69 10.36 -13.16
C LEU A 183 -9.64 10.50 -12.05
N ARG A 184 -8.40 10.83 -12.40
CA ARG A 184 -7.33 11.09 -11.42
C ARG A 184 -7.63 12.31 -10.57
N SER A 185 -8.08 13.41 -11.18
CA SER A 185 -8.51 14.61 -10.44
C SER A 185 -9.65 14.28 -9.47
N ARG A 186 -10.70 13.57 -9.92
CA ARG A 186 -11.82 13.14 -9.07
C ARG A 186 -11.36 12.21 -7.93
N SER A 187 -10.44 11.30 -8.22
CA SER A 187 -9.84 10.42 -7.22
C SER A 187 -9.10 11.21 -6.14
N ALA A 188 -8.24 12.15 -6.56
CA ALA A 188 -7.49 13.01 -5.65
C ALA A 188 -8.41 13.86 -4.77
N GLU A 189 -9.42 14.51 -5.35
CA GLU A 189 -10.42 15.29 -4.62
C GLU A 189 -11.18 14.44 -3.61
N GLY A 190 -11.64 13.25 -4.00
CA GLY A 190 -12.33 12.34 -3.11
C GLY A 190 -11.46 11.87 -1.94
N LEU A 191 -10.19 11.57 -2.18
CA LEU A 191 -9.23 11.22 -1.14
C LEU A 191 -8.94 12.39 -0.19
N GLN A 192 -8.82 13.62 -0.72
CA GLN A 192 -8.64 14.83 0.10
C GLN A 192 -9.83 15.10 1.01
N GLN A 193 -11.07 14.85 0.54
CA GLN A 193 -12.28 14.95 1.36
C GLN A 193 -12.34 13.90 2.48
N ILE A 194 -11.77 12.71 2.26
CA ILE A 194 -11.63 11.68 3.30
C ILE A 194 -10.58 12.11 4.33
N GLY A 195 -9.46 12.63 3.88
CA GLY A 195 -8.33 13.09 4.70
C GLY A 195 -7.33 11.98 5.03
N PHE A 196 -6.12 12.15 4.53
CA PHE A 196 -4.99 11.23 4.74
C PHE A 196 -3.73 12.03 5.11
N ASP A 197 -2.72 11.35 5.67
CA ASP A 197 -1.46 11.97 6.05
C ASP A 197 -0.55 12.23 4.85
N GLY A 198 -0.78 11.49 3.74
CA GLY A 198 -0.10 11.65 2.47
C GLY A 198 -0.86 10.95 1.35
N TYR A 199 -0.37 11.13 0.13
CA TYR A 199 -1.00 10.60 -1.07
C TYR A 199 0.03 9.95 -1.98
N ALA A 200 -0.32 8.80 -2.54
CA ALA A 200 0.47 8.07 -3.52
C ALA A 200 -0.23 8.10 -4.88
N ILE A 201 0.55 8.15 -5.94
CA ILE A 201 0.07 8.00 -7.32
C ILE A 201 0.09 6.51 -7.65
N GLY A 202 -1.09 5.90 -7.68
CA GLY A 202 -1.27 4.48 -8.01
C GLY A 202 -1.67 4.24 -9.46
N GLY A 203 -1.76 2.97 -9.86
CA GLY A 203 -2.26 2.53 -11.16
C GLY A 203 -1.43 3.01 -12.35
N LEU A 204 -0.13 3.26 -12.16
CA LEU A 204 0.85 3.55 -13.19
C LEU A 204 1.99 2.51 -13.15
N ALA A 205 2.78 2.41 -14.22
CA ALA A 205 3.78 1.38 -14.44
C ALA A 205 3.18 -0.05 -14.45
N VAL A 206 1.98 -0.19 -15.00
CA VAL A 206 1.22 -1.44 -15.12
C VAL A 206 1.09 -1.92 -16.57
N GLY A 207 1.87 -1.34 -17.48
CA GLY A 207 1.93 -1.71 -18.90
C GLY A 207 1.65 -0.58 -19.90
N GLU A 208 1.32 0.61 -19.41
CA GLU A 208 1.12 1.79 -20.24
C GLU A 208 2.44 2.28 -20.86
N PRO A 209 2.39 2.92 -22.05
CA PRO A 209 3.54 3.58 -22.65
C PRO A 209 4.09 4.70 -21.77
N GLU A 210 5.41 4.94 -21.87
CA GLU A 210 6.08 5.94 -21.05
C GLU A 210 5.49 7.36 -21.20
N HIS A 211 5.11 7.75 -22.42
CA HIS A 211 4.54 9.07 -22.67
C HIS A 211 3.17 9.26 -21.98
N GLU A 212 2.33 8.23 -21.92
CA GLU A 212 1.06 8.28 -21.19
C GLU A 212 1.30 8.38 -19.68
N ARG A 213 2.23 7.60 -19.14
CA ARG A 213 2.63 7.68 -17.73
C ARG A 213 3.14 9.06 -17.36
N ASN A 214 4.03 9.63 -18.17
CA ASN A 214 4.59 10.96 -17.93
C ASN A 214 3.50 12.04 -17.98
N ALA A 215 2.57 11.98 -18.95
CA ALA A 215 1.44 12.89 -19.00
C ALA A 215 0.56 12.83 -17.72
N MET A 216 0.36 11.65 -17.14
CA MET A 216 -0.37 11.50 -15.88
C MET A 216 0.42 12.08 -14.68
N LEU A 217 1.74 11.89 -14.66
CA LEU A 217 2.60 12.46 -13.60
C LEU A 217 2.65 14.00 -13.66
N GLU A 218 2.67 14.57 -14.86
CA GLU A 218 2.63 16.02 -15.05
C GLU A 218 1.27 16.63 -14.66
N HIS A 219 0.18 15.85 -14.80
CA HIS A 219 -1.17 16.28 -14.42
C HIS A 219 -1.40 16.30 -12.91
N MET A 220 -0.72 15.43 -12.14
CA MET A 220 -0.92 15.25 -10.69
C MET A 220 -0.10 16.24 -9.86
#